data_3484aa9e7b99110b554b98d6c9adcb59
#
_entry.id   3484aa9e7b99110b554b98d6c9adcb59
#
_cell.length_a   1.000
_cell.length_b   1.000
_cell.length_c   1.000
_cell.angle_alpha   90.00
_cell.angle_beta   90.00
_cell.angle_gamma   90.00
#
_symmetry.space_group_name_H-M   'P 1'
#
loop_
_entity.id
_entity.type
_entity.pdbx_description
1 polymer ?
#
loop_
_entity_poly.entity_id
_entity_poly.type
_entity_poly.pdbx_seq_one_letter_code
_entity_poly.pdbx_strand_id
1 'polypeptide(L)'
;MHGITYDPVHDEFTVPQQFGQAILTYRGGANGEERPIRIIQGPHTQLDAPEHLDVDVAHNEIFVPTRQGSILVFARDGQGDVAPIRVLGGPDTMLGGDEPLVVDPVNNLLIVGGTAGRGQRRLLIFNRTDSGNVKPKAVIGGPKSGLYSFGGPFAVYPPKGEIIVSVRGPGPYEELSSDDAFVGVWSIHDNGDVAPRFTIGGPKGVLKMPRGIALDVKNRNMMVSDKRLNAVLTFHFPELF
;
A
#
# COMPACT_ATOMS: atom_id res chain seq x y z
N MET A 1 10.79 -4.57 -6.96
CA MET A 1 10.37 -3.26 -6.42
C MET A 1 8.96 -2.99 -6.88
N HIS A 2 8.02 -2.87 -5.93
CA HIS A 2 6.61 -2.63 -6.24
C HIS A 2 6.07 -1.34 -5.62
N GLY A 3 6.85 -0.69 -4.76
CA GLY A 3 6.49 0.56 -4.10
C GLY A 3 7.54 1.64 -4.25
N ILE A 4 7.10 2.88 -4.26
CA ILE A 4 7.87 4.10 -4.14
C ILE A 4 7.00 5.12 -3.42
N THR A 5 7.52 5.78 -2.40
CA THR A 5 6.83 6.84 -1.70
C THR A 5 7.64 8.13 -1.80
N TYR A 6 6.97 9.23 -2.16
CA TYR A 6 7.54 10.56 -2.21
C TYR A 6 7.13 11.36 -0.99
N ASP A 7 8.13 11.98 -0.36
CA ASP A 7 7.97 12.89 0.76
C ASP A 7 8.11 14.34 0.24
N PRO A 8 7.01 15.07 0.08
CA PRO A 8 7.05 16.44 -0.45
C PRO A 8 7.57 17.47 0.57
N VAL A 9 7.63 17.13 1.85
CA VAL A 9 8.12 18.05 2.90
C VAL A 9 9.64 18.13 2.87
N HIS A 10 10.30 16.99 2.66
CA HIS A 10 11.76 16.90 2.66
C HIS A 10 12.35 16.80 1.24
N ASP A 11 11.51 16.74 0.20
CA ASP A 11 11.90 16.51 -1.18
C ASP A 11 12.74 15.23 -1.33
N GLU A 12 12.20 14.12 -0.84
CA GLU A 12 12.84 12.81 -0.83
C GLU A 12 11.91 11.76 -1.42
N PHE A 13 12.46 10.70 -2.01
CA PHE A 13 11.70 9.50 -2.28
C PHE A 13 12.37 8.27 -1.70
N THR A 14 11.54 7.36 -1.19
CA THR A 14 11.99 6.14 -0.52
C THR A 14 11.49 4.91 -1.27
N VAL A 15 12.37 3.94 -1.46
CA VAL A 15 12.09 2.70 -2.18
C VAL A 15 12.58 1.47 -1.40
N PRO A 16 11.82 0.36 -1.41
CA PRO A 16 12.29 -0.93 -0.91
C PRO A 16 13.19 -1.59 -1.96
N GLN A 17 14.26 -2.21 -1.51
CA GLN A 17 15.17 -2.98 -2.36
C GLN A 17 15.18 -4.44 -1.93
N GLN A 18 14.40 -5.25 -2.64
CA GLN A 18 14.11 -6.64 -2.31
C GLN A 18 15.36 -7.51 -2.20
N PHE A 19 16.23 -7.50 -3.22
CA PHE A 19 17.40 -8.38 -3.27
C PHE A 19 18.52 -7.94 -2.31
N GLY A 20 18.65 -6.64 -2.08
CA GLY A 20 19.59 -6.10 -1.11
C GLY A 20 19.05 -6.08 0.32
N GLN A 21 17.79 -6.45 0.52
CA GLN A 21 17.12 -6.39 1.83
C GLN A 21 17.36 -5.02 2.49
N ALA A 22 17.00 -3.96 1.76
CA ALA A 22 17.31 -2.59 2.15
C ALA A 22 16.14 -1.64 1.90
N ILE A 23 16.14 -0.52 2.60
CA ILE A 23 15.34 0.66 2.29
C ILE A 23 16.30 1.75 1.83
N LEU A 24 16.05 2.31 0.66
CA LEU A 24 16.89 3.34 0.06
C LEU A 24 16.12 4.64 -0.03
N THR A 25 16.68 5.72 0.48
CA THR A 25 16.11 7.07 0.36
C THR A 25 17.01 7.94 -0.50
N TYR A 26 16.42 8.61 -1.47
CA TYR A 26 17.08 9.53 -2.39
C TYR A 26 16.48 10.93 -2.24
N ARG A 27 17.24 11.97 -2.62
CA ARG A 27 16.65 13.32 -2.78
C ARG A 27 15.70 13.37 -3.98
N GLY A 28 14.71 14.24 -3.99
CA GLY A 28 13.67 14.31 -5.01
C GLY A 28 14.19 14.53 -6.43
N GLY A 29 15.27 15.28 -6.61
CA GLY A 29 15.91 15.52 -7.90
C GLY A 29 17.03 14.56 -8.27
N ALA A 30 17.15 13.39 -7.62
CA ALA A 30 18.21 12.42 -7.91
C ALA A 30 18.17 11.96 -9.38
N ASN A 31 19.34 11.86 -10.00
CA ASN A 31 19.48 11.55 -11.41
C ASN A 31 20.69 10.65 -11.70
N GLY A 32 20.52 9.76 -12.68
CA GLY A 32 21.58 8.85 -13.14
C GLY A 32 22.08 7.91 -12.03
N GLU A 33 23.38 7.89 -11.80
CA GLU A 33 24.04 7.02 -10.82
C GLU A 33 24.16 7.65 -9.41
N GLU A 34 23.32 8.60 -9.10
CA GLU A 34 23.34 9.26 -7.81
C GLU A 34 23.05 8.27 -6.67
N ARG A 35 23.86 8.33 -5.64
CA ARG A 35 23.75 7.43 -4.48
C ARG A 35 22.57 7.82 -3.60
N PRO A 36 21.93 6.84 -2.91
CA PRO A 36 20.95 7.16 -1.89
C PRO A 36 21.59 8.02 -0.78
N ILE A 37 20.82 8.96 -0.26
CA ILE A 37 21.23 9.79 0.87
C ILE A 37 21.13 9.06 2.21
N ARG A 38 20.28 8.03 2.30
CA ARG A 38 20.15 7.12 3.44
C ARG A 38 19.91 5.69 2.98
N ILE A 39 20.46 4.74 3.74
CA ILE A 39 20.27 3.30 3.54
C ILE A 39 19.98 2.68 4.91
N ILE A 40 18.85 1.96 5.05
CA ILE A 40 18.60 1.07 6.18
C ILE A 40 18.84 -0.35 5.66
N GLN A 41 19.84 -1.03 6.21
CA GLN A 41 20.26 -2.36 5.77
C GLN A 41 21.12 -3.03 6.86
N GLY A 42 20.93 -4.31 7.09
CA GLY A 42 21.73 -5.12 7.98
C GLY A 42 20.89 -6.11 8.79
N PRO A 43 21.53 -7.02 9.54
CA PRO A 43 20.81 -8.12 10.22
C PRO A 43 19.88 -7.65 11.34
N HIS A 44 20.16 -6.53 12.02
CA HIS A 44 19.28 -6.01 13.06
C HIS A 44 18.00 -5.37 12.51
N THR A 45 17.97 -5.03 11.22
CA THR A 45 16.79 -4.42 10.59
C THR A 45 15.61 -5.40 10.49
N GLN A 46 15.84 -6.69 10.51
CA GLN A 46 14.82 -7.75 10.29
C GLN A 46 14.13 -7.67 8.92
N LEU A 47 14.67 -6.89 7.98
CA LEU A 47 14.13 -6.80 6.61
C LEU A 47 14.23 -8.16 5.92
N ASP A 48 13.13 -8.60 5.31
CA ASP A 48 13.03 -9.85 4.56
C ASP A 48 12.43 -9.58 3.18
N ALA A 49 13.31 -9.33 2.23
CA ALA A 49 13.00 -9.08 0.82
C ALA A 49 11.84 -8.09 0.62
N PRO A 50 11.93 -6.85 1.13
CA PRO A 50 10.84 -5.88 1.11
C PRO A 50 10.46 -5.49 -0.32
N GLU A 51 9.16 -5.51 -0.63
CA GLU A 51 8.59 -5.13 -1.93
C GLU A 51 7.73 -3.86 -1.83
N HIS A 52 7.15 -3.63 -0.66
CA HIS A 52 6.29 -2.50 -0.35
C HIS A 52 6.83 -1.69 0.81
N LEU A 53 6.47 -0.43 0.87
CA LEU A 53 6.61 0.44 2.03
C LEU A 53 5.69 1.64 1.88
N ASP A 54 5.47 2.33 2.99
CA ASP A 54 4.92 3.69 3.00
C ASP A 54 5.62 4.55 4.04
N VAL A 55 5.58 5.87 3.86
CA VAL A 55 6.26 6.85 4.71
C VAL A 55 5.24 7.78 5.34
N ASP A 56 5.15 7.75 6.66
CA ASP A 56 4.41 8.73 7.44
C ASP A 56 5.31 9.95 7.69
N VAL A 57 5.18 10.94 6.84
CA VAL A 57 5.97 12.17 6.90
C VAL A 57 5.63 12.99 8.15
N ALA A 58 4.37 12.96 8.59
CA ALA A 58 3.92 13.73 9.76
C ALA A 58 4.53 13.24 11.07
N HIS A 59 4.82 11.94 11.16
CA HIS A 59 5.36 11.31 12.37
C HIS A 59 6.78 10.78 12.18
N ASN A 60 7.40 11.01 11.02
CA ASN A 60 8.77 10.57 10.69
C ASN A 60 8.96 9.05 10.83
N GLU A 61 8.07 8.25 10.25
CA GLU A 61 8.11 6.79 10.31
C GLU A 61 8.03 6.15 8.91
N ILE A 62 8.70 5.01 8.73
CA ILE A 62 8.64 4.17 7.53
C ILE A 62 8.02 2.84 7.94
N PHE A 63 6.98 2.41 7.25
CA PHE A 63 6.28 1.15 7.46
C PHE A 63 6.61 0.17 6.36
N VAL A 64 7.06 -1.05 6.73
CA VAL A 64 7.53 -2.05 5.79
C VAL A 64 6.93 -3.40 6.14
N PRO A 65 6.11 -4.00 5.27
CA PRO A 65 5.63 -5.36 5.45
C PRO A 65 6.74 -6.37 5.20
N THR A 66 6.64 -7.52 5.86
CA THR A 66 7.57 -8.63 5.67
C THR A 66 6.86 -9.86 5.12
N ARG A 67 7.58 -10.75 4.46
CA ARG A 67 7.04 -12.03 3.98
C ARG A 67 6.52 -12.93 5.10
N GLN A 68 7.01 -12.75 6.32
CA GLN A 68 6.62 -13.51 7.49
C GLN A 68 5.33 -13.02 8.16
N GLY A 69 4.69 -11.98 7.60
CA GLY A 69 3.43 -11.45 8.10
C GLY A 69 3.61 -10.54 9.32
N SER A 70 4.57 -9.65 9.26
CA SER A 70 4.72 -8.55 10.20
C SER A 70 4.93 -7.21 9.49
N ILE A 71 4.69 -6.13 10.19
CA ILE A 71 5.02 -4.78 9.76
C ILE A 71 6.14 -4.26 10.63
N LEU A 72 7.26 -3.93 10.02
CA LEU A 72 8.39 -3.27 10.66
C LEU A 72 8.20 -1.77 10.54
N VAL A 73 8.42 -1.03 11.61
CA VAL A 73 8.38 0.43 11.59
C VAL A 73 9.75 0.98 11.96
N PHE A 74 10.28 1.83 11.11
CA PHE A 74 11.58 2.49 11.31
C PHE A 74 11.40 3.99 11.48
N ALA A 75 12.36 4.64 12.14
CA ALA A 75 12.49 6.09 12.04
C ALA A 75 12.84 6.48 10.58
N ARG A 76 12.22 7.53 10.05
CA ARG A 76 12.44 8.01 8.67
C ARG A 76 13.90 8.38 8.40
N ASP A 77 14.57 8.91 9.40
CA ASP A 77 15.99 9.30 9.35
C ASP A 77 16.94 8.16 9.73
N GLY A 78 16.42 6.94 9.93
CA GLY A 78 17.22 5.76 10.24
C GLY A 78 18.28 5.48 9.17
N GLN A 79 19.47 5.02 9.63
CA GLN A 79 20.59 4.74 8.75
C GLN A 79 21.40 3.53 9.23
N GLY A 80 21.83 2.69 8.27
CA GLY A 80 22.66 1.52 8.53
C GLY A 80 21.86 0.37 9.14
N ASP A 81 22.51 -0.40 10.00
CA ASP A 81 21.94 -1.60 10.63
C ASP A 81 21.18 -1.25 11.92
N VAL A 82 20.03 -0.59 11.74
CA VAL A 82 19.16 -0.17 12.84
C VAL A 82 17.99 -1.14 13.02
N ALA A 83 17.65 -1.43 14.27
CA ALA A 83 16.45 -2.21 14.58
C ALA A 83 15.18 -1.38 14.33
N PRO A 84 14.06 -2.02 13.98
CA PRO A 84 12.77 -1.33 13.92
C PRO A 84 12.38 -0.76 15.30
N ILE A 85 11.81 0.43 15.32
CA ILE A 85 11.30 1.07 16.54
C ILE A 85 10.01 0.42 17.04
N ARG A 86 9.26 -0.25 16.15
CA ARG A 86 8.08 -1.07 16.46
C ARG A 86 7.97 -2.24 15.48
N VAL A 87 7.35 -3.32 15.94
CA VAL A 87 6.97 -4.46 15.12
C VAL A 87 5.52 -4.80 15.43
N LEU A 88 4.67 -4.80 14.42
CA LEU A 88 3.29 -5.31 14.48
C LEU A 88 3.29 -6.69 13.83
N GLY A 89 2.90 -7.74 14.56
CA GLY A 89 2.91 -9.10 14.03
C GLY A 89 2.46 -10.12 15.05
N GLY A 90 2.06 -11.28 14.58
CA GLY A 90 1.55 -12.37 15.39
C GLY A 90 0.19 -12.87 14.90
N PRO A 91 -0.29 -14.03 15.42
CA PRO A 91 -1.45 -14.74 14.85
C PRO A 91 -2.76 -13.94 14.89
N ASP A 92 -2.95 -13.06 15.89
CA ASP A 92 -4.19 -12.28 16.02
C ASP A 92 -4.24 -11.10 15.04
N THR A 93 -3.09 -10.69 14.48
CA THR A 93 -3.04 -9.57 13.52
C THR A 93 -3.67 -9.92 12.19
N MET A 94 -3.80 -11.19 11.85
CA MET A 94 -4.27 -11.68 10.55
C MET A 94 -3.37 -11.25 9.37
N LEU A 95 -2.20 -10.69 9.62
CA LEU A 95 -1.20 -10.36 8.60
C LEU A 95 -0.66 -11.64 7.97
N GLY A 96 -0.40 -11.62 6.68
CA GLY A 96 0.02 -12.83 5.98
C GLY A 96 0.85 -12.54 4.74
N GLY A 97 2.12 -12.20 4.93
CA GLY A 97 3.06 -11.96 3.83
C GLY A 97 3.32 -10.50 3.55
N ASP A 98 4.08 -10.25 2.50
CA ASP A 98 4.44 -8.91 2.03
C ASP A 98 3.30 -8.32 1.19
N GLU A 99 2.27 -7.86 1.87
CA GLU A 99 1.08 -7.28 1.25
C GLU A 99 1.19 -5.74 1.17
N PRO A 100 0.53 -5.10 0.20
CA PRO A 100 0.50 -3.64 0.14
C PRO A 100 -0.06 -3.00 1.42
N LEU A 101 0.46 -1.83 1.74
CA LEU A 101 -0.03 -1.03 2.85
C LEU A 101 -0.08 0.45 2.49
N VAL A 102 -0.79 1.22 3.32
CA VAL A 102 -0.78 2.69 3.30
C VAL A 102 -1.05 3.21 4.71
N VAL A 103 -0.43 4.33 5.04
CA VAL A 103 -0.64 5.03 6.32
C VAL A 103 -1.56 6.23 6.12
N ASP A 104 -2.52 6.38 7.01
CA ASP A 104 -3.34 7.59 7.15
C ASP A 104 -2.90 8.34 8.41
N PRO A 105 -2.01 9.32 8.28
CA PRO A 105 -1.48 10.03 9.45
C PRO A 105 -2.52 10.94 10.12
N VAL A 106 -3.54 11.38 9.38
CA VAL A 106 -4.58 12.28 9.90
C VAL A 106 -5.55 11.53 10.80
N ASN A 107 -5.98 10.34 10.37
CA ASN A 107 -6.89 9.50 11.14
C ASN A 107 -6.15 8.50 12.05
N ASN A 108 -4.81 8.55 12.09
CA ASN A 108 -3.95 7.68 12.90
C ASN A 108 -4.16 6.19 12.59
N LEU A 109 -4.24 5.83 11.30
CA LEU A 109 -4.51 4.47 10.85
C LEU A 109 -3.38 3.91 9.99
N LEU A 110 -3.24 2.59 10.04
CA LEU A 110 -2.46 1.77 9.12
C LEU A 110 -3.43 0.80 8.44
N ILE A 111 -3.50 0.84 7.12
CA ILE A 111 -4.32 -0.03 6.29
C ILE A 111 -3.39 -1.01 5.58
N VAL A 112 -3.61 -2.31 5.76
CA VAL A 112 -2.75 -3.37 5.22
C VAL A 112 -3.59 -4.36 4.43
N GLY A 113 -3.09 -4.82 3.32
CA GLY A 113 -3.64 -5.98 2.63
C GLY A 113 -3.47 -7.26 3.45
N GLY A 114 -4.40 -8.17 3.31
CA GLY A 114 -4.33 -9.48 3.95
C GLY A 114 -4.97 -10.56 3.10
N THR A 115 -4.57 -11.80 3.33
CA THR A 115 -5.11 -12.98 2.65
C THR A 115 -6.23 -13.60 3.48
N ALA A 116 -7.35 -13.94 2.85
CA ALA A 116 -8.51 -14.57 3.50
C ALA A 116 -8.76 -16.01 2.97
N GLY A 117 -7.73 -16.67 2.48
CA GLY A 117 -7.83 -17.98 1.81
C GLY A 117 -7.60 -17.86 0.29
N ARG A 118 -7.79 -18.94 -0.45
CA ARG A 118 -7.53 -18.96 -1.90
C ARG A 118 -8.43 -17.98 -2.65
N GLY A 119 -7.80 -17.00 -3.33
CA GLY A 119 -8.49 -16.07 -4.22
C GLY A 119 -9.36 -15.03 -3.51
N GLN A 120 -9.17 -14.82 -2.21
CA GLN A 120 -9.83 -13.76 -1.46
C GLN A 120 -8.81 -12.93 -0.69
N ARG A 121 -9.00 -11.63 -0.76
CA ARG A 121 -8.21 -10.64 -0.03
C ARG A 121 -9.11 -9.88 0.95
N ARG A 122 -8.46 -9.18 1.86
CA ARG A 122 -9.11 -8.31 2.84
C ARG A 122 -8.25 -7.08 3.09
N LEU A 123 -8.86 -6.01 3.53
CA LEU A 123 -8.15 -4.87 4.12
C LEU A 123 -8.21 -5.02 5.62
N LEU A 124 -7.08 -4.87 6.27
CA LEU A 124 -6.93 -4.89 7.72
C LEU A 124 -6.63 -3.46 8.16
N ILE A 125 -7.43 -2.93 9.07
CA ILE A 125 -7.28 -1.56 9.58
C ILE A 125 -6.80 -1.63 11.02
N PHE A 126 -5.64 -1.05 11.29
CA PHE A 126 -5.02 -0.93 12.62
C PHE A 126 -4.90 0.53 13.03
N ASN A 127 -4.63 0.79 14.32
CA ASN A 127 -4.05 2.08 14.67
C ASN A 127 -2.60 2.13 14.15
N ARG A 128 -2.15 3.27 13.68
CA ARG A 128 -0.78 3.48 13.20
C ARG A 128 0.28 3.10 14.23
N THR A 129 -0.04 3.27 15.51
CA THR A 129 0.85 3.01 16.65
C THR A 129 0.76 1.60 17.22
N ASP A 130 -0.08 0.73 16.66
CA ASP A 130 -0.22 -0.65 17.14
C ASP A 130 1.10 -1.41 17.02
N SER A 131 1.35 -2.30 17.99
CA SER A 131 2.59 -3.08 18.11
C SER A 131 2.31 -4.45 18.71
N GLY A 132 3.13 -5.45 18.38
CA GLY A 132 2.97 -6.80 18.87
C GLY A 132 1.77 -7.52 18.26
N ASN A 133 1.22 -8.50 18.98
CA ASN A 133 0.11 -9.34 18.53
C ASN A 133 -1.23 -8.73 18.92
N VAL A 134 -1.76 -7.85 18.08
CA VAL A 134 -3.05 -7.20 18.27
C VAL A 134 -4.02 -7.48 17.14
N LYS A 135 -5.32 -7.49 17.41
CA LYS A 135 -6.35 -7.64 16.37
C LYS A 135 -6.55 -6.34 15.60
N PRO A 136 -6.84 -6.39 14.30
CA PRO A 136 -7.24 -5.20 13.56
C PRO A 136 -8.52 -4.60 14.14
N LYS A 137 -8.65 -3.27 14.08
CA LYS A 137 -9.88 -2.53 14.48
C LYS A 137 -11.06 -2.85 13.57
N ALA A 138 -10.77 -3.03 12.28
CA ALA A 138 -11.77 -3.38 11.28
C ALA A 138 -11.14 -4.28 10.21
N VAL A 139 -11.97 -5.09 9.58
CA VAL A 139 -11.60 -5.99 8.49
C VAL A 139 -12.64 -5.83 7.39
N ILE A 140 -12.22 -5.39 6.21
CA ILE A 140 -13.08 -5.31 5.03
C ILE A 140 -12.73 -6.50 4.13
N GLY A 141 -13.70 -7.34 3.81
CA GLY A 141 -13.48 -8.50 2.95
C GLY A 141 -14.70 -9.40 2.90
N GLY A 142 -14.78 -10.17 1.85
CA GLY A 142 -15.90 -11.06 1.56
C GLY A 142 -16.36 -10.89 0.11
N PRO A 143 -17.33 -11.70 -0.35
CA PRO A 143 -17.79 -11.72 -1.75
C PRO A 143 -18.25 -10.36 -2.28
N LYS A 144 -18.95 -9.57 -1.46
CA LYS A 144 -19.46 -8.24 -1.88
C LYS A 144 -18.34 -7.22 -2.05
N SER A 145 -17.24 -7.36 -1.29
CA SER A 145 -16.11 -6.45 -1.42
C SER A 145 -15.41 -6.55 -2.78
N GLY A 146 -15.49 -7.71 -3.43
CA GLY A 146 -14.78 -7.94 -4.69
C GLY A 146 -13.25 -7.94 -4.56
N LEU A 147 -12.69 -8.01 -3.35
CA LEU A 147 -11.26 -8.01 -3.11
C LEU A 147 -10.67 -9.40 -3.43
N TYR A 148 -10.34 -9.63 -4.68
CA TYR A 148 -9.76 -10.89 -5.14
C TYR A 148 -8.23 -10.88 -5.15
N SER A 149 -7.64 -9.82 -5.68
CA SER A 149 -6.18 -9.72 -5.81
C SER A 149 -5.77 -8.24 -5.88
N PHE A 150 -4.88 -7.84 -5.00
CA PHE A 150 -4.37 -6.46 -5.02
C PHE A 150 -3.49 -6.19 -6.24
N GLY A 151 -3.65 -5.00 -6.81
CA GLY A 151 -2.83 -4.54 -7.93
C GLY A 151 -1.44 -4.11 -7.47
N GLY A 152 -1.37 -3.34 -6.40
CA GLY A 152 -0.15 -2.75 -5.87
C GLY A 152 -0.45 -1.88 -4.65
N PRO A 153 0.37 -0.88 -4.36
CA PRO A 153 0.17 0.03 -3.23
C PRO A 153 -1.21 0.66 -3.22
N PHE A 154 -1.74 0.85 -2.02
CA PHE A 154 -3.00 1.54 -1.78
C PHE A 154 -2.79 3.05 -1.76
N ALA A 155 -3.89 3.80 -1.87
CA ALA A 155 -3.91 5.22 -1.58
C ALA A 155 -4.99 5.52 -0.53
N VAL A 156 -4.83 6.62 0.20
CA VAL A 156 -5.85 7.15 1.10
C VAL A 156 -6.13 8.61 0.76
N TYR A 157 -7.39 9.02 0.98
CA TYR A 157 -7.76 10.41 0.99
C TYR A 157 -8.28 10.78 2.40
N PRO A 158 -7.38 11.19 3.30
CA PRO A 158 -7.67 11.36 4.72
C PRO A 158 -8.83 12.33 5.04
N PRO A 159 -9.03 13.45 4.31
CA PRO A 159 -10.12 14.39 4.63
C PRO A 159 -11.53 13.78 4.58
N LYS A 160 -11.73 12.73 3.78
CA LYS A 160 -13.00 11.99 3.72
C LYS A 160 -12.90 10.59 4.33
N GLY A 161 -11.72 10.18 4.80
CA GLY A 161 -11.47 8.84 5.33
C GLY A 161 -11.68 7.76 4.28
N GLU A 162 -11.19 7.98 3.06
CA GLU A 162 -11.36 7.03 1.95
C GLU A 162 -10.11 6.23 1.69
N ILE A 163 -10.29 4.92 1.46
CA ILE A 163 -9.26 3.94 1.10
C ILE A 163 -9.47 3.57 -0.37
N ILE A 164 -8.44 3.76 -1.18
CA ILE A 164 -8.50 3.52 -2.62
C ILE A 164 -7.59 2.35 -2.96
N VAL A 165 -8.14 1.33 -3.61
CA VAL A 165 -7.45 0.06 -3.89
C VAL A 165 -7.61 -0.33 -5.35
N SER A 166 -6.49 -0.66 -5.99
CA SER A 166 -6.52 -1.32 -7.30
C SER A 166 -6.70 -2.83 -7.12
N VAL A 167 -7.71 -3.36 -7.77
CA VAL A 167 -8.08 -4.78 -7.72
C VAL A 167 -7.91 -5.39 -9.11
N ARG A 168 -7.21 -6.50 -9.17
CA ARG A 168 -7.16 -7.36 -10.36
C ARG A 168 -8.25 -8.42 -10.21
N GLY A 169 -8.79 -8.91 -11.33
CA GLY A 169 -9.82 -9.93 -11.30
C GLY A 169 -9.40 -11.24 -10.59
N PRO A 170 -10.35 -12.14 -10.39
CA PRO A 170 -10.09 -13.47 -9.82
C PRO A 170 -9.24 -14.34 -10.76
N GLY A 171 -8.56 -15.34 -10.20
CA GLY A 171 -7.79 -16.32 -10.96
C GLY A 171 -6.28 -16.18 -10.81
N PRO A 172 -5.53 -17.10 -11.42
CA PRO A 172 -4.06 -17.04 -11.49
C PRO A 172 -3.59 -15.77 -12.21
N TYR A 173 -2.38 -15.32 -11.88
CA TYR A 173 -1.84 -14.07 -12.43
C TYR A 173 -1.83 -14.02 -13.97
N GLU A 174 -1.55 -15.14 -14.61
CA GLU A 174 -1.49 -15.29 -16.06
C GLU A 174 -2.87 -15.29 -16.73
N GLU A 175 -3.92 -15.66 -15.98
CA GLU A 175 -5.29 -15.84 -16.45
C GLU A 175 -6.28 -14.80 -15.91
N LEU A 176 -5.75 -13.72 -15.27
CA LEU A 176 -6.60 -12.69 -14.68
C LEU A 176 -7.53 -12.06 -15.72
N SER A 177 -8.83 -12.13 -15.44
CA SER A 177 -9.84 -11.44 -16.26
C SER A 177 -9.67 -9.93 -16.14
N SER A 178 -9.49 -9.27 -17.28
CA SER A 178 -9.46 -7.81 -17.32
C SER A 178 -10.84 -7.18 -17.08
N ASP A 179 -11.91 -7.96 -17.27
CA ASP A 179 -13.29 -7.47 -17.10
C ASP A 179 -13.67 -7.31 -15.63
N ASP A 180 -12.96 -8.02 -14.73
CA ASP A 180 -13.15 -7.91 -13.30
C ASP A 180 -12.15 -6.95 -12.63
N ALA A 181 -11.28 -6.30 -13.42
CA ALA A 181 -10.31 -5.35 -12.89
C ALA A 181 -10.96 -3.98 -12.63
N PHE A 182 -10.70 -3.43 -11.44
CA PHE A 182 -11.24 -2.12 -11.06
C PHE A 182 -10.34 -1.40 -10.04
N VAL A 183 -10.58 -0.12 -9.87
CA VAL A 183 -10.18 0.64 -8.68
C VAL A 183 -11.43 0.86 -7.85
N GLY A 184 -11.40 0.44 -6.59
CA GLY A 184 -12.50 0.59 -5.65
C GLY A 184 -12.17 1.56 -4.52
N VAL A 185 -13.21 2.19 -3.97
CA VAL A 185 -13.12 3.12 -2.85
C VAL A 185 -13.98 2.61 -1.69
N TRP A 186 -13.34 2.46 -0.52
CA TRP A 186 -13.98 2.11 0.76
C TRP A 186 -13.74 3.21 1.79
N SER A 187 -14.47 3.14 2.90
CA SER A 187 -14.27 4.05 4.03
C SER A 187 -13.41 3.39 5.11
N ILE A 188 -12.63 4.21 5.82
CA ILE A 188 -11.97 3.80 7.07
C ILE A 188 -12.95 3.33 8.16
N HIS A 189 -14.24 3.60 8.01
CA HIS A 189 -15.32 3.18 8.92
C HIS A 189 -16.02 1.89 8.48
N ASP A 190 -15.69 1.37 7.30
CA ASP A 190 -16.26 0.12 6.82
C ASP A 190 -15.71 -1.09 7.59
N ASN A 191 -16.55 -2.10 7.78
CA ASN A 191 -16.18 -3.35 8.43
C ASN A 191 -17.04 -4.49 7.89
N GLY A 192 -16.45 -5.68 7.68
CA GLY A 192 -17.15 -6.86 7.18
C GLY A 192 -17.23 -6.91 5.65
N ASP A 193 -18.24 -7.62 5.14
CA ASP A 193 -18.45 -7.84 3.71
C ASP A 193 -19.23 -6.69 3.07
N VAL A 194 -18.54 -5.60 2.78
CA VAL A 194 -19.11 -4.39 2.19
C VAL A 194 -18.55 -4.14 0.79
N ALA A 195 -19.44 -3.77 -0.14
CA ALA A 195 -19.07 -3.37 -1.48
C ALA A 195 -18.35 -2.02 -1.46
N PRO A 196 -17.47 -1.72 -2.44
CA PRO A 196 -16.90 -0.39 -2.58
C PRO A 196 -18.01 0.65 -2.83
N ARG A 197 -17.83 1.86 -2.32
CA ARG A 197 -18.75 2.99 -2.54
C ARG A 197 -18.72 3.49 -3.97
N PHE A 198 -17.52 3.45 -4.57
CA PHE A 198 -17.27 3.83 -5.95
C PHE A 198 -16.37 2.79 -6.60
N THR A 199 -16.54 2.60 -7.90
CA THR A 199 -15.65 1.77 -8.72
C THR A 199 -15.35 2.45 -10.05
N ILE A 200 -14.10 2.32 -10.49
CA ILE A 200 -13.67 2.67 -11.85
C ILE A 200 -13.10 1.40 -12.46
N GLY A 201 -13.73 0.89 -13.52
CA GLY A 201 -13.35 -0.37 -14.17
C GLY A 201 -14.54 -1.26 -14.49
N GLY A 202 -14.29 -2.56 -14.59
CA GLY A 202 -15.29 -3.56 -14.96
C GLY A 202 -15.35 -3.82 -16.48
N PRO A 203 -16.31 -4.64 -16.96
CA PRO A 203 -16.32 -5.19 -18.32
C PRO A 203 -16.28 -4.16 -19.45
N LYS A 204 -16.86 -3.00 -19.22
CA LYS A 204 -16.90 -1.88 -20.19
C LYS A 204 -15.82 -0.82 -19.89
N GLY A 205 -15.02 -1.03 -18.85
CA GLY A 205 -13.96 -0.11 -18.43
C GLY A 205 -12.70 -0.26 -19.25
N VAL A 206 -11.85 0.75 -19.17
CA VAL A 206 -10.54 0.76 -19.86
C VAL A 206 -9.45 0.01 -19.09
N LEU A 207 -9.58 -0.14 -17.77
CA LEU A 207 -8.60 -0.82 -16.93
C LEU A 207 -8.52 -2.31 -17.29
N LYS A 208 -7.28 -2.82 -17.37
CA LYS A 208 -7.01 -4.22 -17.70
C LYS A 208 -6.18 -4.93 -16.61
N MET A 209 -5.20 -4.25 -16.03
CA MET A 209 -4.38 -4.76 -14.94
C MET A 209 -3.84 -3.58 -14.11
N PRO A 210 -4.72 -2.90 -13.36
CA PRO A 210 -4.33 -1.74 -12.56
C PRO A 210 -3.32 -2.14 -11.48
N ARG A 211 -2.37 -1.25 -11.23
CA ARG A 211 -1.27 -1.44 -10.26
C ARG A 211 -1.22 -0.29 -9.26
N GLY A 212 -0.41 0.71 -9.53
CA GLY A 212 -0.23 1.85 -8.64
C GLY A 212 -1.32 2.89 -8.81
N ILE A 213 -1.62 3.59 -7.71
CA ILE A 213 -2.57 4.69 -7.64
C ILE A 213 -1.87 5.90 -7.08
N ALA A 214 -2.10 7.07 -7.68
CA ALA A 214 -1.68 8.36 -7.13
C ALA A 214 -2.83 9.37 -7.23
N LEU A 215 -2.92 10.27 -6.26
CA LEU A 215 -3.97 11.29 -6.18
C LEU A 215 -3.39 12.67 -6.49
N ASP A 216 -3.96 13.36 -7.47
CA ASP A 216 -3.76 14.78 -7.70
C ASP A 216 -4.95 15.55 -7.10
N VAL A 217 -4.83 15.82 -5.82
CA VAL A 217 -5.89 16.47 -5.02
C VAL A 217 -6.26 17.84 -5.58
N LYS A 218 -5.27 18.59 -6.07
CA LYS A 218 -5.46 19.96 -6.61
C LYS A 218 -6.39 19.96 -7.83
N ASN A 219 -6.20 19.01 -8.74
CA ASN A 219 -6.98 18.93 -9.98
C ASN A 219 -8.11 17.89 -9.89
N ARG A 220 -8.30 17.26 -8.73
CA ARG A 220 -9.31 16.20 -8.48
C ARG A 220 -9.17 15.05 -9.46
N ASN A 221 -7.93 14.61 -9.68
CA ASN A 221 -7.61 13.51 -10.56
C ASN A 221 -7.05 12.33 -9.77
N MET A 222 -7.38 11.15 -10.23
CA MET A 222 -6.76 9.90 -9.82
C MET A 222 -5.96 9.34 -11.00
N MET A 223 -4.69 9.09 -10.78
CA MET A 223 -3.81 8.44 -11.76
C MET A 223 -3.66 6.98 -11.42
N VAL A 224 -3.80 6.10 -12.42
CA VAL A 224 -3.70 4.65 -12.28
C VAL A 224 -2.70 4.13 -13.31
N SER A 225 -1.65 3.47 -12.85
CA SER A 225 -0.78 2.72 -13.76
C SER A 225 -1.43 1.39 -14.11
N ASP A 226 -1.46 1.04 -15.39
CA ASP A 226 -2.00 -0.23 -15.87
C ASP A 226 -0.90 -1.03 -16.59
N LYS A 227 -0.54 -2.17 -16.01
CA LYS A 227 0.56 -3.01 -16.52
C LYS A 227 0.25 -3.61 -17.88
N ARG A 228 -0.99 -4.02 -18.14
CA ARG A 228 -1.35 -4.66 -19.41
C ARG A 228 -1.45 -3.66 -20.56
N LEU A 229 -1.87 -2.44 -20.25
CA LEU A 229 -1.93 -1.35 -21.23
C LEU A 229 -0.56 -0.67 -21.42
N ASN A 230 0.40 -0.93 -20.53
CA ASN A 230 1.68 -0.22 -20.49
C ASN A 230 1.48 1.31 -20.47
N ALA A 231 0.55 1.78 -19.65
CA ALA A 231 0.10 3.15 -19.62
C ALA A 231 -0.17 3.64 -18.19
N VAL A 232 -0.16 4.97 -18.04
CA VAL A 232 -0.74 5.67 -16.88
C VAL A 232 -2.00 6.36 -17.37
N LEU A 233 -3.12 6.03 -16.74
CA LEU A 233 -4.44 6.60 -17.04
C LEU A 233 -4.79 7.64 -15.98
N THR A 234 -5.34 8.76 -16.41
CA THR A 234 -5.84 9.82 -15.52
C THR A 234 -7.36 9.86 -15.59
N PHE A 235 -7.98 9.74 -14.43
CA PHE A 235 -9.42 9.85 -14.25
C PHE A 235 -9.73 11.13 -13.49
N HIS A 236 -10.55 12.01 -14.07
CA HIS A 236 -11.15 13.11 -13.33
C HIS A 236 -12.26 12.55 -12.46
N PHE A 237 -12.10 12.62 -11.14
CA PHE A 237 -13.00 11.96 -10.19
C PHE A 237 -13.28 12.87 -8.99
N PRO A 238 -14.05 13.97 -9.22
CA PRO A 238 -14.30 14.97 -8.18
C PRO A 238 -15.09 14.45 -6.97
N GLU A 239 -15.83 13.35 -7.11
CA GLU A 239 -16.59 12.73 -6.03
C GLU A 239 -15.69 12.16 -4.92
N LEU A 240 -14.46 11.79 -5.27
CA LEU A 240 -13.45 11.32 -4.31
C LEU A 240 -12.93 12.46 -3.43
N PHE A 241 -12.87 13.70 -3.95
CA PHE A 241 -12.21 14.84 -3.30
C PHE A 241 -13.20 15.83 -2.63
#